data_d534b175aaa878d789ee58fb6c9f6d60
#
_entry.id   d534b175aaa878d789ee58fb6c9f6d60
#
_cell.length_a   1.000
_cell.length_b   1.000
_cell.length_c   1.000
_cell.angle_alpha   90.00
_cell.angle_beta   90.00
_cell.angle_gamma   90.00
#
_symmetry.space_group_name_H-M   'P 1'
#
loop_
_entity.id
_entity.type
_entity.pdbx_description
1 polymer ?
#
loop_
_entity_poly.entity_id
_entity_poly.type
_entity_poly.pdbx_seq_one_letter_code
_entity_poly.pdbx_strand_id
1 'polypeptide(L)'
;LGQYNDILFETTEPTKNEILEMARLKTSLLIEFCILCPVKTFACLNEAWLNLARSVGEGFQLVDDLLDLSQTSQHIGKTAKKDLINNKKTFPIYYGKDATKVEIEKRSKIAKESLIKLGFYNCVLSEYIEKLFHRTN
;
A
#
# COMPACT_ATOMS: atom_id res chain seq x y z
N LEU A 1 -15.36 2.70 -6.64
CA LEU A 1 -14.65 3.92 -7.06
C LEU A 1 -13.18 3.60 -7.41
N GLY A 2 -12.42 2.88 -6.56
CA GLY A 2 -11.02 2.52 -6.84
C GLY A 2 -10.83 1.70 -8.11
N GLN A 3 -11.63 0.65 -8.31
CA GLN A 3 -11.62 -0.15 -9.54
C GLN A 3 -12.04 0.64 -10.79
N TYR A 4 -12.97 1.57 -10.64
CA TYR A 4 -13.36 2.47 -11.72
C TYR A 4 -12.19 3.38 -12.14
N ASN A 5 -11.49 3.97 -11.18
CA ASN A 5 -10.32 4.80 -11.45
C ASN A 5 -9.16 3.99 -12.07
N ASP A 6 -8.98 2.74 -11.65
CA ASP A 6 -7.97 1.83 -12.23
C ASP A 6 -8.18 1.64 -13.74
N ILE A 7 -9.44 1.44 -14.17
CA ILE A 7 -9.81 1.33 -15.59
C ILE A 7 -9.70 2.70 -16.28
N LEU A 8 -10.16 3.78 -15.65
CA LEU A 8 -10.09 5.12 -16.23
C LEU A 8 -8.65 5.55 -16.52
N PHE A 9 -7.72 5.18 -15.64
CA PHE A 9 -6.31 5.52 -15.78
C PHE A 9 -5.59 4.73 -16.89
N GLU A 10 -6.19 3.68 -17.46
CA GLU A 10 -5.65 3.05 -18.67
C GLU A 10 -5.61 4.01 -19.86
N THR A 11 -6.52 4.98 -19.90
CA THR A 11 -6.69 5.93 -21.01
C THR A 11 -6.33 7.38 -20.65
N THR A 12 -5.98 7.66 -19.39
CA THR A 12 -5.64 9.00 -18.90
C THR A 12 -4.27 9.01 -18.22
N GLU A 13 -3.70 10.19 -18.03
CA GLU A 13 -2.43 10.39 -17.33
C GLU A 13 -2.68 10.89 -15.90
N PRO A 14 -2.72 9.98 -14.89
CA PRO A 14 -3.00 10.36 -13.52
C PRO A 14 -1.79 11.01 -12.85
N THR A 15 -2.06 11.92 -11.93
CA THR A 15 -1.06 12.48 -11.02
C THR A 15 -0.64 11.48 -9.93
N LYS A 16 0.46 11.76 -9.23
CA LYS A 16 0.93 10.96 -8.08
C LYS A 16 -0.17 10.75 -7.04
N ASN A 17 -0.89 11.82 -6.70
CA ASN A 17 -1.93 11.75 -5.68
C ASN A 17 -3.13 10.92 -6.15
N GLU A 18 -3.49 10.99 -7.42
CA GLU A 18 -4.57 10.18 -7.97
C GLU A 18 -4.22 8.69 -8.01
N ILE A 19 -2.97 8.31 -8.32
CA ILE A 19 -2.51 6.92 -8.24
C ILE A 19 -2.56 6.40 -6.80
N LEU A 20 -2.09 7.17 -5.83
CA LEU A 20 -2.14 6.78 -4.42
C LEU A 20 -3.58 6.68 -3.90
N GLU A 21 -4.44 7.61 -4.29
CA GLU A 21 -5.86 7.57 -3.90
C GLU A 21 -6.61 6.41 -4.58
N MET A 22 -6.34 6.10 -5.84
CA MET A 22 -6.88 4.93 -6.52
C MET A 22 -6.48 3.64 -5.81
N ALA A 23 -5.19 3.48 -5.49
CA ALA A 23 -4.68 2.32 -4.75
C ALA A 23 -5.33 2.20 -3.36
N ARG A 24 -5.52 3.34 -2.68
CA ARG A 24 -6.23 3.41 -1.39
C ARG A 24 -7.67 2.95 -1.52
N LEU A 25 -8.42 3.50 -2.45
CA LEU A 25 -9.85 3.19 -2.68
C LEU A 25 -10.06 1.74 -3.16
N LYS A 26 -9.08 1.16 -3.85
CA LYS A 26 -9.17 -0.20 -4.40
C LYS A 26 -8.93 -1.27 -3.33
N THR A 27 -7.94 -1.09 -2.47
CA THR A 27 -7.47 -2.13 -1.55
C THR A 27 -7.33 -1.64 -0.11
N SER A 28 -6.69 -0.47 0.11
CA SER A 28 -6.28 -0.02 1.45
C SER A 28 -7.46 0.24 2.37
N LEU A 29 -8.59 0.73 1.86
CA LEU A 29 -9.79 0.99 2.66
C LEU A 29 -10.35 -0.28 3.33
N LEU A 30 -10.21 -1.45 2.71
CA LEU A 30 -10.63 -2.70 3.35
C LEU A 30 -9.73 -3.04 4.54
N ILE A 31 -8.44 -2.82 4.40
CA ILE A 31 -7.47 -3.03 5.48
C ILE A 31 -7.70 -2.00 6.60
N GLU A 32 -7.90 -0.72 6.24
CA GLU A 32 -8.28 0.33 7.20
C GLU A 32 -9.52 -0.08 7.99
N PHE A 33 -10.55 -0.56 7.31
CA PHE A 33 -11.80 -1.01 7.95
C PHE A 33 -11.54 -2.18 8.92
N CYS A 34 -10.75 -3.19 8.53
CA CYS A 34 -10.41 -4.32 9.39
C CYS A 34 -9.69 -3.91 10.67
N ILE A 35 -8.87 -2.87 10.62
CA ILE A 35 -8.18 -2.33 11.81
C ILE A 35 -9.13 -1.45 12.64
N LEU A 36 -9.87 -0.55 12.01
CA LEU A 36 -10.65 0.48 12.71
C LEU A 36 -11.98 -0.03 13.25
N CYS A 37 -12.60 -1.03 12.62
CA CYS A 37 -13.88 -1.55 13.06
C CYS A 37 -13.83 -2.15 14.48
N PRO A 38 -12.91 -3.08 14.82
CA PRO A 38 -12.78 -3.56 16.18
C PRO A 38 -12.34 -2.46 17.16
N VAL A 39 -11.46 -1.54 16.75
CA VAL A 39 -11.06 -0.41 17.60
C VAL A 39 -12.25 0.45 17.98
N LYS A 40 -13.12 0.79 17.03
CA LYS A 40 -14.34 1.57 17.29
C LYS A 40 -15.29 0.87 18.26
N THR A 41 -15.30 -0.47 18.24
CA THR A 41 -16.22 -1.27 19.08
C THR A 41 -15.67 -1.46 20.50
N PHE A 42 -14.38 -1.67 20.67
CA PHE A 42 -13.78 -2.12 21.93
C PHE A 42 -12.81 -1.13 22.56
N ALA A 43 -12.46 -0.04 21.89
CA ALA A 43 -11.50 0.93 22.35
C ALA A 43 -11.90 2.36 21.96
N CYS A 44 -11.11 3.33 22.43
CA CYS A 44 -11.27 4.73 22.06
C CYS A 44 -10.53 5.00 20.74
N LEU A 45 -11.26 5.25 19.67
CA LEU A 45 -10.69 5.64 18.39
C LEU A 45 -10.02 7.02 18.51
N ASN A 46 -8.75 7.09 18.13
CA ASN A 46 -7.96 8.32 18.13
C ASN A 46 -7.11 8.43 16.86
N GLU A 47 -6.41 9.55 16.71
CA GLU A 47 -5.58 9.82 15.53
C GLU A 47 -4.49 8.78 15.29
N ALA A 48 -3.90 8.20 16.34
CA ALA A 48 -2.88 7.17 16.19
C ALA A 48 -3.43 5.89 15.54
N TRP A 49 -4.67 5.49 15.86
CA TRP A 49 -5.34 4.38 15.18
C TRP A 49 -5.62 4.68 13.71
N LEU A 50 -6.06 5.90 13.40
CA LEU A 50 -6.31 6.33 12.01
C LEU A 50 -5.02 6.31 11.19
N ASN A 51 -3.94 6.86 11.74
CA ASN A 51 -2.63 6.88 11.11
C ASN A 51 -2.06 5.47 10.93
N LEU A 52 -2.22 4.59 11.90
CA LEU A 52 -1.82 3.18 11.80
C LEU A 52 -2.56 2.48 10.67
N ALA A 53 -3.89 2.52 10.70
CA ALA A 53 -4.72 1.82 9.73
C ALA A 53 -4.44 2.27 8.29
N ARG A 54 -4.35 3.59 8.07
CA ARG A 54 -4.05 4.17 6.78
C ARG A 54 -2.65 3.78 6.30
N SER A 55 -1.64 3.89 7.16
CA SER A 55 -0.26 3.59 6.78
C SER A 55 -0.07 2.11 6.46
N VAL A 56 -0.71 1.20 7.19
CA VAL A 56 -0.68 -0.23 6.91
C VAL A 56 -1.38 -0.55 5.59
N GLY A 57 -2.56 0.02 5.34
CA GLY A 57 -3.30 -0.22 4.10
C GLY A 57 -2.57 0.31 2.86
N GLU A 58 -2.09 1.56 2.90
CA GLU A 58 -1.32 2.16 1.80
C GLU A 58 0.02 1.44 1.58
N GLY A 59 0.71 1.09 2.66
CA GLY A 59 1.98 0.37 2.60
C GLY A 59 1.82 -1.04 2.02
N PHE A 60 0.76 -1.76 2.40
CA PHE A 60 0.43 -3.05 1.83
C PHE A 60 0.34 -3.00 0.31
N GLN A 61 -0.41 -2.03 -0.22
CA GLN A 61 -0.60 -1.91 -1.66
C GLN A 61 0.70 -1.54 -2.39
N LEU A 62 1.49 -0.61 -1.84
CA LEU A 62 2.78 -0.24 -2.43
C LEU A 62 3.76 -1.41 -2.49
N VAL A 63 3.81 -2.23 -1.44
CA VAL A 63 4.64 -3.44 -1.41
C VAL A 63 4.15 -4.47 -2.43
N ASP A 64 2.84 -4.68 -2.52
CA ASP A 64 2.21 -5.59 -3.47
C ASP A 64 2.53 -5.20 -4.92
N ASP A 65 2.31 -3.94 -5.27
CA ASP A 65 2.63 -3.40 -6.59
C ASP A 65 4.13 -3.55 -6.94
N LEU A 66 5.02 -3.38 -5.95
CA LEU A 66 6.46 -3.52 -6.15
C LEU A 66 6.87 -4.98 -6.37
N LEU A 67 6.24 -5.93 -5.67
CA LEU A 67 6.45 -7.36 -5.83
C LEU A 67 5.95 -7.83 -7.20
N ASP A 68 4.74 -7.43 -7.60
CA ASP A 68 4.16 -7.72 -8.92
C ASP A 68 5.08 -7.27 -10.06
N LEU A 69 5.63 -6.05 -9.96
CA LEU A 69 6.58 -5.54 -10.94
C LEU A 69 7.88 -6.37 -10.99
N SER A 70 8.30 -6.92 -9.85
CA SER A 70 9.51 -7.74 -9.75
C SER A 70 9.30 -9.12 -10.38
N GLN A 71 8.18 -9.78 -10.11
CA GLN A 71 7.80 -11.09 -10.66
C GLN A 71 7.58 -11.03 -12.18
N THR A 72 6.87 -10.03 -12.65
CA THR A 72 6.64 -9.79 -14.08
C THR A 72 7.97 -9.63 -14.82
N SER A 73 8.99 -9.13 -14.13
CA SER A 73 10.34 -8.97 -14.69
C SER A 73 11.09 -10.29 -14.88
N GLN A 74 10.77 -11.34 -14.13
CA GLN A 74 11.46 -12.63 -14.15
C GLN A 74 10.82 -13.66 -15.09
N HIS A 75 9.50 -13.63 -15.27
CA HIS A 75 8.76 -14.73 -15.90
C HIS A 75 8.22 -14.47 -17.31
N ILE A 76 8.22 -13.23 -17.81
CA ILE A 76 7.56 -12.89 -19.08
C ILE A 76 8.58 -12.41 -20.11
N GLY A 77 8.53 -12.97 -21.36
CA GLY A 77 9.34 -12.54 -22.48
C GLY A 77 9.14 -11.07 -22.85
N LYS A 78 10.16 -10.44 -23.45
CA LYS A 78 10.29 -8.97 -23.63
C LYS A 78 9.07 -8.27 -24.24
N THR A 79 8.30 -8.92 -25.12
CA THR A 79 7.18 -8.30 -25.84
C THR A 79 5.90 -8.29 -25.01
N ALA A 80 5.50 -9.44 -24.43
CA ALA A 80 4.32 -9.54 -23.57
C ALA A 80 4.46 -8.70 -22.28
N LYS A 81 5.69 -8.53 -21.80
CA LYS A 81 6.01 -7.66 -20.65
C LYS A 81 5.67 -6.19 -20.91
N LYS A 82 5.92 -5.70 -22.13
CA LYS A 82 5.69 -4.29 -22.46
C LYS A 82 4.21 -3.93 -22.46
N ASP A 83 3.36 -4.84 -22.95
CA ASP A 83 1.91 -4.63 -23.04
C ASP A 83 1.23 -4.73 -21.65
N LEU A 84 1.66 -5.68 -20.80
CA LEU A 84 1.16 -5.82 -19.43
C LEU A 84 1.59 -4.65 -18.51
N ILE A 85 2.80 -4.13 -18.71
CA ILE A 85 3.31 -2.98 -17.93
C ILE A 85 2.65 -1.69 -18.40
N ASN A 86 2.43 -1.52 -19.70
CA ASN A 86 1.85 -0.29 -20.25
C ASN A 86 0.38 -0.07 -19.87
N ASN A 87 -0.36 -1.13 -19.52
CA ASN A 87 -1.77 -1.01 -19.14
C ASN A 87 -2.01 -0.84 -17.62
N LYS A 88 -1.01 -1.12 -16.78
CA LYS A 88 -1.13 -0.94 -15.32
C LYS A 88 -0.54 0.39 -14.87
N LYS A 89 -1.36 1.26 -14.31
CA LYS A 89 -0.94 2.57 -13.77
C LYS A 89 -0.66 2.50 -12.26
N THR A 90 0.29 1.62 -11.87
CA THR A 90 0.70 1.49 -10.46
C THR A 90 1.85 2.45 -10.11
N PHE A 91 2.00 2.73 -8.84
CA PHE A 91 3.01 3.67 -8.36
C PHE A 91 4.44 3.30 -8.80
N PRO A 92 4.91 2.02 -8.71
CA PRO A 92 6.26 1.67 -9.14
C PRO A 92 6.47 1.73 -10.65
N ILE A 93 5.42 1.62 -11.46
CA ILE A 93 5.50 1.78 -12.92
C ILE A 93 5.70 3.24 -13.29
N TYR A 94 4.98 4.15 -12.61
CA TYR A 94 5.03 5.59 -12.91
C TYR A 94 6.25 6.31 -12.33
N TYR A 95 6.61 5.98 -11.08
CA TYR A 95 7.63 6.71 -10.32
C TYR A 95 8.90 5.93 -10.07
N GLY A 96 8.92 4.64 -10.47
CA GLY A 96 10.06 3.77 -10.32
C GLY A 96 10.16 3.08 -8.96
N LYS A 97 11.02 2.06 -8.90
CA LYS A 97 11.19 1.22 -7.71
C LYS A 97 11.73 1.98 -6.50
N ASP A 98 12.66 2.90 -6.72
CA ASP A 98 13.31 3.62 -5.61
C ASP A 98 12.36 4.63 -4.97
N ALA A 99 11.57 5.37 -5.75
CA ALA A 99 10.53 6.24 -5.22
C ALA A 99 9.46 5.44 -4.46
N THR A 100 9.12 4.24 -4.93
CA THR A 100 8.18 3.35 -4.23
C THR A 100 8.73 2.90 -2.88
N LYS A 101 10.01 2.51 -2.80
CA LYS A 101 10.65 2.15 -1.53
C LYS A 101 10.63 3.29 -0.53
N VAL A 102 10.92 4.51 -0.96
CA VAL A 102 10.85 5.70 -0.11
C VAL A 102 9.44 5.91 0.46
N GLU A 103 8.40 5.72 -0.36
CA GLU A 103 7.02 5.82 0.11
C GLU A 103 6.65 4.66 1.07
N ILE A 104 7.13 3.44 0.82
CA ILE A 104 6.96 2.30 1.74
C ILE A 104 7.60 2.60 3.09
N GLU A 105 8.86 3.06 3.12
CA GLU A 105 9.57 3.41 4.36
C GLU A 105 8.86 4.50 5.14
N LYS A 106 8.32 5.51 4.44
CA LYS A 106 7.51 6.57 5.06
C LYS A 106 6.27 6.01 5.77
N ARG A 107 5.52 5.08 5.13
CA ARG A 107 4.35 4.43 5.75
C ARG A 107 4.76 3.53 6.91
N SER A 108 5.83 2.77 6.76
CA SER A 108 6.39 1.94 7.83
C SER A 108 6.74 2.76 9.07
N LYS A 109 7.39 3.91 8.88
CA LYS A 109 7.72 4.83 9.98
C LYS A 109 6.48 5.36 10.69
N ILE A 110 5.47 5.82 9.96
CA ILE A 110 4.21 6.32 10.55
C ILE A 110 3.49 5.20 11.31
N ALA A 111 3.44 3.97 10.75
CA ALA A 111 2.84 2.83 11.43
C ALA A 111 3.56 2.50 12.74
N LYS A 112 4.89 2.48 12.74
CA LYS A 112 5.72 2.25 13.92
C LYS A 112 5.51 3.32 15.00
N GLU A 113 5.53 4.59 14.63
CA GLU A 113 5.27 5.70 15.56
C GLU A 113 3.86 5.62 16.16
N SER A 114 2.88 5.21 15.36
CA SER A 114 1.50 5.01 15.81
C SER A 114 1.39 3.84 16.80
N LEU A 115 2.05 2.70 16.52
CA LEU A 115 2.10 1.56 17.44
C LEU A 115 2.74 1.93 18.79
N ILE A 116 3.81 2.74 18.78
CA ILE A 116 4.43 3.24 20.01
C ILE A 116 3.45 4.08 20.82
N LYS A 117 2.76 5.04 20.17
CA LYS A 117 1.75 5.90 20.82
C LYS A 117 0.58 5.11 21.39
N LEU A 118 0.23 3.99 20.77
CA LEU A 118 -0.86 3.11 21.19
C LEU A 118 -0.43 2.07 22.25
N GLY A 119 0.87 1.97 22.58
CA GLY A 119 1.38 0.98 23.54
C GLY A 119 1.52 -0.44 22.96
N PHE A 120 1.43 -0.61 21.64
CA PHE A 120 1.54 -1.90 20.94
C PHE A 120 2.94 -2.15 20.35
N TYR A 121 3.96 -1.55 20.90
CA TYR A 121 5.34 -1.81 20.53
C TYR A 121 5.82 -3.14 21.17
N ASN A 122 6.59 -3.92 20.42
CA ASN A 122 7.07 -5.25 20.85
C ASN A 122 5.96 -6.28 21.16
N CYS A 123 4.93 -6.33 20.35
CA CYS A 123 3.88 -7.35 20.42
C CYS A 123 3.70 -8.03 19.05
N VAL A 124 2.90 -9.10 19.03
CA VAL A 124 2.62 -9.86 17.80
C VAL A 124 2.11 -8.96 16.66
N LEU A 125 1.30 -7.96 16.98
CA LEU A 125 0.80 -7.01 15.98
C LEU A 125 1.92 -6.19 15.33
N SER A 126 2.86 -5.68 16.14
CA SER A 126 3.99 -4.91 15.61
C SER A 126 4.91 -5.76 14.73
N GLU A 127 5.19 -7.01 15.15
CA GLU A 127 5.98 -7.95 14.35
C GLU A 127 5.30 -8.30 13.02
N TYR A 128 3.99 -8.48 13.03
CA TYR A 128 3.21 -8.77 11.83
C TYR A 128 3.24 -7.59 10.85
N ILE A 129 3.07 -6.37 11.35
CA ILE A 129 3.12 -5.15 10.54
C ILE A 129 4.53 -4.94 9.96
N GLU A 130 5.60 -5.17 10.73
CA GLU A 130 6.97 -5.11 10.20
C GLU A 130 7.20 -6.13 9.07
N LYS A 131 6.78 -7.38 9.26
CA LYS A 131 6.85 -8.41 8.20
C LYS A 131 6.08 -8.02 6.95
N LEU A 132 4.94 -7.34 7.09
CA LEU A 132 4.14 -6.87 5.96
C LEU A 132 4.91 -5.86 5.10
N PHE A 133 5.61 -4.92 5.73
CA PHE A 133 6.40 -3.91 5.01
C PHE A 133 7.69 -4.47 4.39
N HIS A 134 8.26 -5.53 4.97
CA HIS A 134 9.52 -6.14 4.53
C HIS A 134 9.35 -7.48 3.83
N ARG A 135 8.11 -7.85 3.47
CA ARG A 135 7.89 -9.12 2.76
C ARG A 135 8.64 -9.11 1.42
N THR A 136 9.35 -10.21 1.21
CA THR A 136 9.96 -10.58 -0.07
C THR A 136 9.27 -11.86 -0.55
N ASN A 137 9.31 -12.11 -1.86
CA ASN A 137 8.76 -13.35 -2.41
C ASN A 137 9.46 -14.57 -1.86
#